data_dcd3638c3daab48c237aa0478a5fa57e
#
_entry.id   dcd3638c3daab48c237aa0478a5fa57e
#
_cell.length_a   1.000
_cell.length_b   1.000
_cell.length_c   1.000
_cell.angle_alpha   90.00
_cell.angle_beta   90.00
_cell.angle_gamma   90.00
#
_symmetry.space_group_name_H-M   'P 1'
#
loop_
_entity.id
_entity.type
_entity.pdbx_description
1 polymer ?
#
loop_
_entity_poly.entity_id
_entity_poly.type
_entity_poly.pdbx_seq_one_letter_code
_entity_poly.pdbx_strand_id
1 'polypeptide(L)'
;MIPQEYIQEVVARNDITEVIGQYVQLRHRGRTYTGLCPFHNEKTPSFTVYPDTQSFYCFGCGAAGDVINFVRKISNLGYVEAVKQLAGRAGMPMPEEDDQESRSRSRLLEINRNAARYFYDQLNAPTPEAAMARRYWREKRGLSDAAIRRFGLGYAPEDFVGLLHYLRHRGFTEPELESSGLVKRSAKGNLYDIFRHRVMVPIIDVRGNIIAFGGRVMDDSKPKYINSPETMVYHKSRTLFALNVAKKSTSKRYILCEGYMDVISMHEAGFDTAVCACGTALTPEQVKLLTEYADEVVLSYDSDEAGQKATERSLALFSGTNLQVRVLNIPGAKDPDEFIRTYGRDRFEAVLEGTATPLEFKLAKAVKKYDLRNDAQRLQYVDEAIGILAGSAVSPTARDVYAGRIAEQTGIDKKAVLVQLESAVRGAGRRARRKEQNELSRQGIAADIRVPYDRGGEAAPVSYTHLT
;
A
#
# COMPACT_ATOMS: atom_id res chain seq x y z
N MET A 1 1.92 23.75 -2.90
CA MET A 1 1.29 23.08 -1.68
C MET A 1 0.47 24.13 -0.96
N ILE A 2 -0.78 23.87 -0.59
CA ILE A 2 -1.60 24.88 0.11
C ILE A 2 -0.97 25.17 1.48
N PRO A 3 -0.70 26.44 1.84
CA PRO A 3 -0.12 26.79 3.13
C PRO A 3 -0.99 26.33 4.29
N GLN A 4 -0.36 25.88 5.39
CA GLN A 4 -1.07 25.36 6.57
C GLN A 4 -1.99 26.44 7.19
N GLU A 5 -1.52 27.69 7.23
CA GLU A 5 -2.28 28.83 7.73
C GLU A 5 -3.56 29.08 6.91
N TYR A 6 -3.47 28.97 5.58
CA TYR A 6 -4.63 29.08 4.70
C TYR A 6 -5.65 27.96 4.95
N ILE A 7 -5.18 26.72 5.15
CA ILE A 7 -6.06 25.59 5.46
C ILE A 7 -6.78 25.83 6.79
N GLN A 8 -6.08 26.32 7.81
CA GLN A 8 -6.67 26.67 9.10
C GLN A 8 -7.74 27.75 8.95
N GLU A 9 -7.49 28.75 8.14
CA GLU A 9 -8.46 29.82 7.87
C GLU A 9 -9.70 29.31 7.12
N VAL A 10 -9.51 28.43 6.13
CA VAL A 10 -10.61 27.76 5.41
C VAL A 10 -11.47 26.96 6.40
N VAL A 11 -10.86 26.19 7.30
CA VAL A 11 -11.59 25.43 8.33
C VAL A 11 -12.33 26.37 9.26
N ALA A 12 -11.68 27.43 9.74
CA ALA A 12 -12.28 28.39 10.67
C ALA A 12 -13.49 29.14 10.10
N ARG A 13 -13.52 29.36 8.76
CA ARG A 13 -14.63 30.05 8.07
C ARG A 13 -15.76 29.12 7.63
N ASN A 14 -15.61 27.81 7.82
CA ASN A 14 -16.61 26.81 7.46
C ASN A 14 -17.06 26.04 8.67
N ASP A 15 -18.06 26.56 9.39
CA ASP A 15 -18.64 25.85 10.54
C ASP A 15 -19.13 24.46 10.11
N ILE A 16 -18.68 23.44 10.85
CA ILE A 16 -18.94 22.05 10.50
C ILE A 16 -20.42 21.72 10.54
N THR A 17 -21.18 22.32 11.44
CA THR A 17 -22.62 22.08 11.57
C THR A 17 -23.39 22.64 10.38
N GLU A 18 -23.00 23.82 9.90
CA GLU A 18 -23.59 24.42 8.71
C GLU A 18 -23.25 23.65 7.43
N VAL A 19 -21.99 23.22 7.30
CA VAL A 19 -21.57 22.44 6.12
C VAL A 19 -22.29 21.09 6.08
N ILE A 20 -22.27 20.35 7.18
CA ILE A 20 -22.92 19.03 7.28
C ILE A 20 -24.44 19.15 7.17
N GLY A 21 -25.02 20.19 7.71
CA GLY A 21 -26.48 20.45 7.68
C GLY A 21 -27.04 20.57 6.27
N GLN A 22 -26.20 20.83 5.23
CA GLN A 22 -26.64 20.82 3.83
C GLN A 22 -26.85 19.42 3.26
N TYR A 23 -26.26 18.40 3.88
CA TYR A 23 -26.30 17.01 3.42
C TYR A 23 -27.08 16.09 4.36
N VAL A 24 -27.12 16.44 5.66
CA VAL A 24 -27.68 15.61 6.73
C VAL A 24 -28.68 16.43 7.54
N GLN A 25 -29.87 15.88 7.76
CA GLN A 25 -30.85 16.50 8.65
C GLN A 25 -30.39 16.32 10.10
N LEU A 26 -29.78 17.36 10.66
CA LEU A 26 -29.23 17.36 12.00
C LEU A 26 -30.27 17.74 13.05
N ARG A 27 -30.32 17.02 14.17
CA ARG A 27 -31.16 17.30 15.35
C ARG A 27 -30.25 17.66 16.53
N HIS A 28 -30.53 18.75 17.18
CA HIS A 28 -29.79 19.22 18.37
C HIS A 28 -30.00 18.25 19.55
N ARG A 29 -28.93 17.85 20.21
CA ARG A 29 -28.96 16.96 21.37
C ARG A 29 -27.91 17.40 22.40
N GLY A 30 -28.28 18.24 23.35
CA GLY A 30 -27.37 18.81 24.33
C GLY A 30 -26.34 19.73 23.69
N ARG A 31 -25.06 19.37 23.72
CA ARG A 31 -23.96 20.13 23.11
C ARG A 31 -23.59 19.64 21.71
N THR A 32 -24.28 18.65 21.17
CA THR A 32 -23.95 18.02 19.90
C THR A 32 -25.17 18.01 18.97
N TYR A 33 -24.92 17.70 17.69
CA TYR A 33 -25.98 17.42 16.72
C TYR A 33 -25.91 15.98 16.28
N THR A 34 -27.05 15.34 16.08
CA THR A 34 -27.14 13.94 15.62
C THR A 34 -28.02 13.83 14.38
N GLY A 35 -27.68 12.89 13.49
CA GLY A 35 -28.43 12.60 12.26
C GLY A 35 -28.16 11.20 11.75
N LEU A 36 -28.81 10.84 10.63
CA LEU A 36 -28.48 9.61 9.91
C LEU A 36 -27.16 9.80 9.17
N CYS A 37 -26.31 8.78 9.20
CA CYS A 37 -25.00 8.84 8.55
C CYS A 37 -25.14 8.87 7.02
N PRO A 38 -24.49 9.79 6.32
CA PRO A 38 -24.52 9.82 4.86
C PRO A 38 -23.55 8.82 4.21
N PHE A 39 -22.72 8.13 4.99
CA PHE A 39 -21.66 7.25 4.51
C PHE A 39 -22.01 5.75 4.60
N HIS A 40 -23.07 5.39 5.31
CA HIS A 40 -23.62 4.02 5.35
C HIS A 40 -25.14 4.06 5.58
N ASN A 41 -25.80 2.98 5.23
CA ASN A 41 -27.26 2.89 5.36
C ASN A 41 -27.66 2.51 6.79
N GLU A 42 -28.45 3.36 7.46
CA GLU A 42 -28.97 3.12 8.81
C GLU A 42 -30.39 3.69 9.00
N LYS A 43 -31.11 3.15 9.98
CA LYS A 43 -32.45 3.63 10.36
C LYS A 43 -32.47 4.41 11.67
N THR A 44 -31.44 4.28 12.48
CA THR A 44 -31.27 4.96 13.77
C THR A 44 -30.07 5.89 13.72
N PRO A 45 -30.20 7.17 14.14
CA PRO A 45 -29.11 8.13 14.05
C PRO A 45 -27.88 7.70 14.87
N SER A 46 -26.76 7.47 14.18
CA SER A 46 -25.46 7.18 14.79
C SER A 46 -24.37 8.20 14.43
N PHE A 47 -24.69 9.17 13.59
CA PHE A 47 -23.79 10.22 13.15
C PHE A 47 -23.89 11.42 14.10
N THR A 48 -22.78 11.81 14.71
CA THR A 48 -22.71 12.91 15.69
C THR A 48 -21.74 13.98 15.23
N VAL A 49 -22.16 15.24 15.31
CA VAL A 49 -21.35 16.42 15.02
C VAL A 49 -21.10 17.16 16.35
N TYR A 50 -19.85 17.54 16.55
CA TYR A 50 -19.33 18.22 17.73
C TYR A 50 -18.93 19.65 17.36
N PRO A 51 -19.78 20.67 17.60
CA PRO A 51 -19.46 22.05 17.25
C PRO A 51 -18.24 22.59 18.00
N ASP A 52 -18.10 22.22 19.27
CA ASP A 52 -16.99 22.71 20.13
C ASP A 52 -15.62 22.31 19.60
N THR A 53 -15.50 21.15 18.98
CA THR A 53 -14.24 20.61 18.42
C THR A 53 -14.21 20.64 16.92
N GLN A 54 -15.24 21.19 16.25
CA GLN A 54 -15.38 21.25 14.78
C GLN A 54 -15.10 19.90 14.13
N SER A 55 -15.69 18.81 14.68
CA SER A 55 -15.46 17.45 14.24
C SER A 55 -16.76 16.65 14.14
N PHE A 56 -16.72 15.53 13.44
CA PHE A 56 -17.82 14.56 13.41
C PHE A 56 -17.30 13.15 13.67
N TYR A 57 -18.19 12.31 14.18
CA TYR A 57 -17.95 10.88 14.35
C TYR A 57 -19.23 10.09 14.10
N CYS A 58 -19.14 8.97 13.38
CA CYS A 58 -20.21 8.02 13.20
C CYS A 58 -19.95 6.75 14.01
N PHE A 59 -20.83 6.47 14.98
CA PHE A 59 -20.73 5.27 15.83
C PHE A 59 -21.12 3.97 15.10
N GLY A 60 -21.76 4.07 13.90
CA GLY A 60 -22.11 2.91 13.08
C GLY A 60 -20.97 2.43 12.18
N CYS A 61 -20.34 3.32 11.43
CA CYS A 61 -19.32 2.95 10.45
C CYS A 61 -17.89 3.48 10.78
N GLY A 62 -17.72 4.18 11.90
CA GLY A 62 -16.41 4.73 12.31
C GLY A 62 -15.92 5.92 11.49
N ALA A 63 -16.73 6.46 10.57
CA ALA A 63 -16.34 7.65 9.79
C ALA A 63 -16.17 8.85 10.75
N ALA A 64 -15.01 9.52 10.64
CA ALA A 64 -14.66 10.64 11.51
C ALA A 64 -13.83 11.68 10.77
N GLY A 65 -13.73 12.88 11.32
CA GLY A 65 -12.86 13.94 10.85
C GLY A 65 -13.41 15.34 11.07
N ASP A 66 -12.75 16.29 10.43
CA ASP A 66 -13.11 17.71 10.35
C ASP A 66 -14.01 18.01 9.12
N VAL A 67 -14.30 19.28 8.88
CA VAL A 67 -15.12 19.72 7.75
C VAL A 67 -14.49 19.34 6.39
N ILE A 68 -13.16 19.38 6.27
CA ILE A 68 -12.48 18.98 5.03
C ILE A 68 -12.67 17.48 4.78
N ASN A 69 -12.47 16.65 5.81
CA ASN A 69 -12.68 15.21 5.71
C ASN A 69 -14.12 14.84 5.39
N PHE A 70 -15.09 15.59 5.92
CA PHE A 70 -16.50 15.41 5.57
C PHE A 70 -16.75 15.67 4.08
N VAL A 71 -16.32 16.83 3.56
CA VAL A 71 -16.49 17.21 2.15
C VAL A 71 -15.78 16.23 1.22
N ARG A 72 -14.57 15.80 1.58
CA ARG A 72 -13.85 14.75 0.82
C ARG A 72 -14.68 13.49 0.65
N LYS A 73 -15.26 13.01 1.75
CA LYS A 73 -16.02 11.75 1.78
C LYS A 73 -17.36 11.89 1.05
N ILE A 74 -18.12 12.95 1.31
CA ILE A 74 -19.48 13.11 0.75
C ILE A 74 -19.47 13.42 -0.74
N SER A 75 -18.49 14.18 -1.21
CA SER A 75 -18.33 14.58 -2.63
C SER A 75 -17.32 13.72 -3.39
N ASN A 76 -16.74 12.70 -2.75
CA ASN A 76 -15.68 11.83 -3.31
C ASN A 76 -14.52 12.63 -3.94
N LEU A 77 -14.06 13.67 -3.25
CA LEU A 77 -13.03 14.60 -3.70
C LEU A 77 -11.66 14.27 -3.09
N GLY A 78 -10.59 14.68 -3.79
CA GLY A 78 -9.26 14.77 -3.21
C GLY A 78 -9.17 15.88 -2.15
N TYR A 79 -8.08 15.86 -1.35
CA TYR A 79 -7.90 16.85 -0.27
C TYR A 79 -7.88 18.30 -0.80
N VAL A 80 -7.15 18.54 -1.89
CA VAL A 80 -7.00 19.87 -2.50
C VAL A 80 -8.33 20.36 -3.06
N GLU A 81 -9.09 19.50 -3.72
CA GLU A 81 -10.39 19.81 -4.28
C GLU A 81 -11.42 20.16 -3.19
N ALA A 82 -11.39 19.43 -2.06
CA ALA A 82 -12.25 19.74 -0.92
C ALA A 82 -11.90 21.08 -0.28
N VAL A 83 -10.61 21.39 -0.14
CA VAL A 83 -10.16 22.70 0.34
C VAL A 83 -10.59 23.81 -0.63
N LYS A 84 -10.48 23.60 -1.95
CA LYS A 84 -10.95 24.55 -2.97
C LYS A 84 -12.45 24.79 -2.87
N GLN A 85 -13.24 23.76 -2.69
CA GLN A 85 -14.70 23.87 -2.55
C GLN A 85 -15.09 24.67 -1.29
N LEU A 86 -14.45 24.39 -0.15
CA LEU A 86 -14.69 25.11 1.09
C LEU A 86 -14.19 26.55 1.04
N ALA A 87 -13.05 26.82 0.39
CA ALA A 87 -12.55 28.17 0.17
C ALA A 87 -13.52 28.97 -0.70
N GLY A 88 -14.02 28.39 -1.80
CA GLY A 88 -15.05 29.01 -2.65
C GLY A 88 -16.33 29.32 -1.89
N ARG A 89 -16.79 28.43 -1.02
CA ARG A 89 -17.93 28.67 -0.12
C ARG A 89 -17.72 29.84 0.82
N ALA A 90 -16.50 29.97 1.38
CA ALA A 90 -16.13 31.05 2.28
C ALA A 90 -15.76 32.37 1.59
N GLY A 91 -15.84 32.42 0.24
CA GLY A 91 -15.43 33.57 -0.54
C GLY A 91 -13.93 33.89 -0.46
N MET A 92 -13.12 32.87 -0.12
CA MET A 92 -11.67 33.00 -0.03
C MET A 92 -11.03 32.72 -1.39
N PRO A 93 -10.23 33.66 -1.94
CA PRO A 93 -9.42 33.35 -3.12
C PRO A 93 -8.39 32.28 -2.75
N MET A 94 -8.19 31.28 -3.63
CA MET A 94 -7.09 30.35 -3.43
C MET A 94 -5.77 31.12 -3.36
N PRO A 95 -4.84 30.75 -2.46
CA PRO A 95 -3.50 31.29 -2.52
C PRO A 95 -2.97 31.14 -3.93
N GLU A 96 -2.34 32.16 -4.47
CA GLU A 96 -1.56 31.96 -5.68
C GLU A 96 -0.58 30.84 -5.36
N GLU A 97 -0.81 29.66 -5.99
CA GLU A 97 0.20 28.60 -5.96
C GLU A 97 1.48 29.27 -6.42
N ASP A 98 2.60 28.97 -5.79
CA ASP A 98 3.90 29.43 -6.27
C ASP A 98 3.96 29.06 -7.75
N ASP A 99 3.69 30.07 -8.58
CA ASP A 99 3.33 29.93 -9.99
C ASP A 99 4.45 29.16 -10.73
N GLN A 100 5.66 29.25 -10.18
CA GLN A 100 6.86 28.60 -10.69
C GLN A 100 6.91 27.09 -10.36
N GLU A 101 6.54 26.65 -9.14
CA GLU A 101 6.52 25.21 -8.78
C GLU A 101 5.42 24.47 -9.57
N SER A 102 4.24 25.08 -9.66
CA SER A 102 3.10 24.53 -10.42
C SER A 102 3.40 24.43 -11.92
N ARG A 103 4.03 25.46 -12.49
CA ARG A 103 4.49 25.46 -13.89
C ARG A 103 5.56 24.39 -14.12
N SER A 104 6.57 24.29 -13.24
CA SER A 104 7.64 23.30 -13.34
C SER A 104 7.07 21.87 -13.27
N ARG A 105 6.13 21.63 -12.35
CA ARG A 105 5.43 20.34 -12.26
C ARG A 105 4.66 20.01 -13.54
N SER A 106 3.92 20.97 -14.08
CA SER A 106 3.17 20.79 -15.31
C SER A 106 4.08 20.50 -16.49
N ARG A 107 5.22 21.21 -16.59
CA ARG A 107 6.24 20.99 -17.62
C ARG A 107 6.87 19.59 -17.52
N LEU A 108 7.17 19.08 -16.32
CA LEU A 108 7.69 17.72 -16.12
C LEU A 108 6.68 16.66 -16.57
N LEU A 109 5.41 16.83 -16.26
CA LEU A 109 4.35 15.91 -16.72
C LEU A 109 4.20 15.95 -18.25
N GLU A 110 4.37 17.11 -18.88
CA GLU A 110 4.36 17.26 -20.33
C GLU A 110 5.56 16.58 -20.98
N ILE A 111 6.77 16.73 -20.42
CA ILE A 111 7.99 16.02 -20.84
C ILE A 111 7.76 14.51 -20.77
N ASN A 112 7.28 14.00 -19.65
CA ASN A 112 7.03 12.57 -19.50
C ASN A 112 6.01 12.03 -20.50
N ARG A 113 4.93 12.79 -20.78
CA ARG A 113 3.94 12.44 -21.81
C ARG A 113 4.57 12.36 -23.20
N ASN A 114 5.40 13.31 -23.55
CA ASN A 114 6.12 13.32 -24.83
C ASN A 114 7.13 12.18 -24.92
N ALA A 115 7.85 11.88 -23.84
CA ALA A 115 8.77 10.76 -23.78
C ALA A 115 8.06 9.41 -23.94
N ALA A 116 6.91 9.23 -23.29
CA ALA A 116 6.10 8.01 -23.47
C ALA A 116 5.64 7.86 -24.92
N ARG A 117 5.23 8.96 -25.57
CA ARG A 117 4.88 8.94 -26.97
C ARG A 117 6.08 8.54 -27.85
N TYR A 118 7.23 9.14 -27.60
CA TYR A 118 8.47 8.77 -28.29
C TYR A 118 8.76 7.28 -28.15
N PHE A 119 8.78 6.74 -26.94
CA PHE A 119 9.08 5.30 -26.73
C PHE A 119 8.03 4.39 -27.38
N TYR A 120 6.76 4.77 -27.38
CA TYR A 120 5.72 4.04 -28.07
C TYR A 120 5.88 4.06 -29.59
N ASP A 121 6.20 5.24 -30.16
CA ASP A 121 6.45 5.40 -31.59
C ASP A 121 7.71 4.62 -32.01
N GLN A 122 8.77 4.61 -31.19
CA GLN A 122 9.97 3.80 -31.41
C GLN A 122 9.69 2.29 -31.38
N LEU A 123 8.81 1.80 -30.51
CA LEU A 123 8.38 0.40 -30.51
C LEU A 123 7.71 0.02 -31.84
N ASN A 124 6.99 0.94 -32.46
CA ASN A 124 6.24 0.72 -33.69
C ASN A 124 7.02 1.13 -34.97
N ALA A 125 8.25 1.60 -34.82
CA ALA A 125 9.10 1.96 -35.97
C ALA A 125 9.43 0.74 -36.86
N PRO A 126 9.64 0.93 -38.17
CA PRO A 126 9.98 -0.14 -39.09
C PRO A 126 11.49 -0.46 -39.06
N THR A 127 12.05 -0.65 -37.85
CA THR A 127 13.46 -0.97 -37.65
C THR A 127 13.64 -2.39 -37.12
N PRO A 128 14.79 -3.05 -37.35
CA PRO A 128 15.08 -4.39 -36.83
C PRO A 128 15.04 -4.43 -35.30
N GLU A 129 15.54 -3.39 -34.61
CA GLU A 129 15.58 -3.27 -33.15
C GLU A 129 14.17 -3.14 -32.58
N ALA A 130 13.29 -2.36 -33.21
CA ALA A 130 11.89 -2.26 -32.86
C ALA A 130 11.15 -3.59 -33.06
N ALA A 131 11.47 -4.32 -34.14
CA ALA A 131 10.92 -5.66 -34.37
C ALA A 131 11.37 -6.64 -33.27
N MET A 132 12.61 -6.56 -32.77
CA MET A 132 13.11 -7.35 -31.66
C MET A 132 12.36 -6.98 -30.35
N ALA A 133 12.14 -5.70 -30.08
CA ALA A 133 11.39 -5.25 -28.90
C ALA A 133 9.91 -5.70 -28.96
N ARG A 134 9.27 -5.66 -30.12
CA ARG A 134 7.92 -6.20 -30.31
C ARG A 134 7.85 -7.70 -30.07
N ARG A 135 8.83 -8.49 -30.60
CA ARG A 135 8.94 -9.93 -30.33
C ARG A 135 9.14 -10.20 -28.85
N TYR A 136 9.99 -9.41 -28.17
CA TYR A 136 10.16 -9.52 -26.73
C TYR A 136 8.84 -9.41 -25.96
N TRP A 137 8.01 -8.40 -26.26
CA TRP A 137 6.72 -8.22 -25.61
C TRP A 137 5.73 -9.35 -25.96
N ARG A 138 5.58 -9.69 -27.25
CA ARG A 138 4.56 -10.63 -27.73
C ARG A 138 4.96 -12.10 -27.50
N GLU A 139 6.19 -12.49 -27.81
CA GLU A 139 6.61 -13.90 -27.79
C GLU A 139 7.25 -14.27 -26.45
N LYS A 140 8.25 -13.47 -25.97
CA LYS A 140 8.95 -13.79 -24.74
C LYS A 140 8.10 -13.48 -23.50
N ARG A 141 7.20 -12.48 -23.55
CA ARG A 141 6.31 -12.10 -22.45
C ARG A 141 4.86 -12.51 -22.63
N GLY A 142 4.47 -12.94 -23.83
CA GLY A 142 3.12 -13.42 -24.09
C GLY A 142 2.04 -12.34 -24.03
N LEU A 143 2.41 -11.06 -24.23
CA LEU A 143 1.46 -9.95 -24.09
C LEU A 143 0.69 -9.70 -25.38
N SER A 144 -0.61 -9.46 -25.25
CA SER A 144 -1.46 -9.00 -26.34
C SER A 144 -1.16 -7.53 -26.71
N ASP A 145 -1.54 -7.16 -27.92
CA ASP A 145 -1.48 -5.76 -28.36
C ASP A 145 -2.38 -4.85 -27.51
N ALA A 146 -3.43 -5.40 -26.92
CA ALA A 146 -4.29 -4.69 -25.99
C ALA A 146 -3.56 -4.34 -24.70
N ALA A 147 -2.80 -5.27 -24.12
CA ALA A 147 -1.97 -5.00 -22.92
C ALA A 147 -0.84 -4.02 -23.24
N ILE A 148 -0.15 -4.18 -24.39
CA ILE A 148 0.91 -3.26 -24.82
C ILE A 148 0.36 -1.82 -24.88
N ARG A 149 -0.82 -1.63 -25.48
CA ARG A 149 -1.48 -0.31 -25.52
C ARG A 149 -1.97 0.17 -24.16
N ARG A 150 -2.59 -0.72 -23.37
CA ARG A 150 -3.15 -0.40 -22.04
C ARG A 150 -2.10 0.14 -21.09
N PHE A 151 -0.91 -0.46 -21.10
CA PHE A 151 0.22 -0.05 -20.27
C PHE A 151 1.13 0.99 -20.95
N GLY A 152 0.88 1.33 -22.22
CA GLY A 152 1.69 2.29 -22.98
C GLY A 152 3.14 1.82 -23.16
N LEU A 153 3.34 0.50 -23.29
CA LEU A 153 4.67 -0.09 -23.39
C LEU A 153 5.42 0.43 -24.61
N GLY A 154 6.72 0.64 -24.47
CA GLY A 154 7.54 1.27 -25.48
C GLY A 154 8.90 0.61 -25.65
N TYR A 155 9.74 1.27 -26.44
CA TYR A 155 11.13 0.89 -26.68
C TYR A 155 12.01 2.14 -26.69
N ALA A 156 13.14 2.11 -26.00
CA ALA A 156 14.21 3.10 -26.07
C ALA A 156 15.31 2.54 -26.99
N PRO A 157 15.59 3.14 -28.15
CA PRO A 157 16.64 2.72 -29.06
C PRO A 157 18.04 2.76 -28.43
N GLU A 158 19.00 2.13 -29.08
CA GLU A 158 20.42 2.22 -28.74
C GLU A 158 21.03 3.52 -29.25
N ASP A 159 20.44 4.65 -28.88
CA ASP A 159 20.88 5.99 -29.24
C ASP A 159 21.14 6.77 -27.95
N PHE A 160 22.24 7.55 -27.95
CA PHE A 160 22.63 8.33 -26.78
C PHE A 160 21.85 9.64 -26.63
N VAL A 161 21.23 10.14 -27.69
CA VAL A 161 20.64 11.49 -27.75
C VAL A 161 19.31 11.54 -28.49
N GLY A 162 18.73 10.42 -28.88
CA GLY A 162 17.51 10.38 -29.67
C GLY A 162 16.29 10.99 -28.97
N LEU A 163 16.06 10.62 -27.70
CA LEU A 163 15.01 11.23 -26.88
C LEU A 163 15.32 12.71 -26.60
N LEU A 164 16.59 13.03 -26.28
CA LEU A 164 17.05 14.39 -26.03
C LEU A 164 16.73 15.31 -27.23
N HIS A 165 17.09 14.89 -28.45
CA HIS A 165 16.79 15.66 -29.66
C HIS A 165 15.30 15.79 -29.89
N TYR A 166 14.54 14.71 -29.74
CA TYR A 166 13.09 14.73 -29.90
C TYR A 166 12.41 15.74 -28.95
N LEU A 167 12.83 15.76 -27.67
CA LEU A 167 12.28 16.68 -26.68
C LEU A 167 12.72 18.13 -26.90
N ARG A 168 13.98 18.37 -27.31
CA ARG A 168 14.46 19.72 -27.69
C ARG A 168 13.66 20.30 -28.86
N HIS A 169 13.36 19.52 -29.87
CA HIS A 169 12.52 19.95 -31.00
C HIS A 169 11.08 20.32 -30.59
N ARG A 170 10.65 19.88 -29.41
CA ARG A 170 9.34 20.26 -28.81
C ARG A 170 9.43 21.45 -27.87
N GLY A 171 10.57 22.12 -27.82
CA GLY A 171 10.76 23.37 -27.07
C GLY A 171 11.04 23.16 -25.57
N PHE A 172 11.52 21.98 -25.16
CA PHE A 172 11.96 21.76 -23.79
C PHE A 172 13.44 22.17 -23.64
N THR A 173 13.73 22.90 -22.56
CA THR A 173 15.07 23.38 -22.24
C THR A 173 15.91 22.31 -21.55
N GLU A 174 17.24 22.43 -21.63
CA GLU A 174 18.16 21.47 -20.96
C GLU A 174 17.90 21.33 -19.46
N PRO A 175 17.70 22.42 -18.68
CA PRO A 175 17.39 22.30 -17.25
C PRO A 175 16.08 21.52 -16.96
N GLU A 176 15.03 21.72 -17.78
CA GLU A 176 13.79 20.98 -17.68
C GLU A 176 14.01 19.49 -17.96
N LEU A 177 14.81 19.16 -18.99
CA LEU A 177 15.11 17.79 -19.36
C LEU A 177 15.97 17.08 -18.30
N GLU A 178 16.96 17.74 -17.71
CA GLU A 178 17.73 17.18 -16.58
C GLU A 178 16.82 16.96 -15.36
N SER A 179 15.94 17.91 -15.04
CA SER A 179 14.99 17.80 -13.92
C SER A 179 13.97 16.67 -14.12
N SER A 180 13.69 16.28 -15.35
CA SER A 180 12.79 15.15 -15.66
C SER A 180 13.39 13.79 -15.30
N GLY A 181 14.71 13.70 -15.14
CA GLY A 181 15.43 12.45 -14.93
C GLY A 181 15.40 11.50 -16.12
N LEU A 182 15.11 11.98 -17.34
CA LEU A 182 15.19 11.21 -18.59
C LEU A 182 16.53 11.34 -19.27
N VAL A 183 17.22 12.44 -19.04
CA VAL A 183 18.57 12.71 -19.53
C VAL A 183 19.51 12.98 -18.36
N LYS A 184 20.80 12.81 -18.59
CA LYS A 184 21.85 13.05 -17.60
C LYS A 184 23.05 13.74 -18.26
N ARG A 185 23.73 14.57 -17.49
CA ARG A 185 24.95 15.24 -17.94
C ARG A 185 26.17 14.36 -17.69
N SER A 186 26.98 14.14 -18.70
CA SER A 186 28.25 13.42 -18.60
C SER A 186 29.32 14.29 -17.91
N ALA A 187 30.43 13.69 -17.51
CA ALA A 187 31.57 14.42 -16.96
C ALA A 187 32.17 15.45 -17.93
N LYS A 188 31.95 15.29 -19.25
CA LYS A 188 32.37 16.23 -20.29
C LYS A 188 31.33 17.35 -20.56
N GLY A 189 30.24 17.40 -19.78
CA GLY A 189 29.17 18.41 -19.92
C GLY A 189 28.11 18.08 -20.96
N ASN A 190 28.19 17.00 -21.72
CA ASN A 190 27.21 16.63 -22.74
C ASN A 190 26.03 15.90 -22.11
N LEU A 191 24.81 16.25 -22.53
CA LEU A 191 23.59 15.53 -22.16
C LEU A 191 23.45 14.23 -22.95
N TYR A 192 22.91 13.20 -22.31
CA TYR A 192 22.61 11.92 -22.92
C TYR A 192 21.38 11.25 -22.30
N ASP A 193 20.71 10.40 -23.06
CA ASP A 193 19.52 9.67 -22.65
C ASP A 193 19.87 8.58 -21.62
N ILE A 194 19.12 8.51 -20.52
CA ILE A 194 19.32 7.49 -19.46
C ILE A 194 18.89 6.12 -19.95
N PHE A 195 17.76 6.04 -20.66
CA PHE A 195 17.21 4.80 -21.17
C PHE A 195 17.69 4.56 -22.59
N ARG A 196 18.43 3.47 -22.79
CA ARG A 196 18.96 3.04 -24.08
C ARG A 196 18.89 1.53 -24.20
N HIS A 197 18.55 1.03 -25.38
CA HIS A 197 18.43 -0.40 -25.68
C HIS A 197 17.56 -1.15 -24.66
N ARG A 198 16.39 -0.59 -24.33
CA ARG A 198 15.49 -1.13 -23.30
C ARG A 198 14.04 -1.11 -23.75
N VAL A 199 13.28 -2.14 -23.36
CA VAL A 199 11.83 -2.07 -23.37
C VAL A 199 11.39 -1.18 -22.21
N MET A 200 10.40 -0.30 -22.47
CA MET A 200 9.99 0.78 -21.59
C MET A 200 8.61 0.57 -21.02
N VAL A 201 8.48 0.82 -19.74
CA VAL A 201 7.23 0.73 -18.98
C VAL A 201 6.97 2.09 -18.33
N PRO A 202 5.95 2.84 -18.79
CA PRO A 202 5.54 4.08 -18.12
C PRO A 202 4.96 3.81 -16.74
N ILE A 203 5.36 4.61 -15.77
CA ILE A 203 4.77 4.63 -14.42
C ILE A 203 3.74 5.74 -14.38
N ILE A 204 2.49 5.37 -14.08
CA ILE A 204 1.33 6.26 -14.16
C ILE A 204 0.75 6.42 -12.76
N ASP A 205 0.54 7.67 -12.32
CA ASP A 205 -0.05 7.99 -11.04
C ASP A 205 -1.57 7.67 -11.01
N VAL A 206 -2.18 7.75 -9.84
CA VAL A 206 -3.62 7.49 -9.67
C VAL A 206 -4.52 8.46 -10.46
N ARG A 207 -3.99 9.61 -10.90
CA ARG A 207 -4.73 10.60 -11.70
C ARG A 207 -4.61 10.34 -13.20
N GLY A 208 -3.74 9.40 -13.61
CA GLY A 208 -3.48 9.09 -15.03
C GLY A 208 -2.32 9.84 -15.66
N ASN A 209 -1.52 10.57 -14.86
CA ASN A 209 -0.34 11.24 -15.36
C ASN A 209 0.84 10.29 -15.44
N ILE A 210 1.63 10.35 -16.51
CA ILE A 210 2.89 9.63 -16.62
C ILE A 210 3.93 10.39 -15.79
N ILE A 211 4.41 9.78 -14.73
CA ILE A 211 5.30 10.42 -13.75
C ILE A 211 6.74 9.94 -13.81
N ALA A 212 6.98 8.74 -14.37
CA ALA A 212 8.28 8.11 -14.45
C ALA A 212 8.27 6.95 -15.44
N PHE A 213 9.41 6.26 -15.55
CA PHE A 213 9.59 5.09 -16.41
C PHE A 213 10.43 4.02 -15.72
N GLY A 214 10.10 2.75 -16.01
CA GLY A 214 10.98 1.61 -15.84
C GLY A 214 11.53 1.17 -17.20
N GLY A 215 12.81 0.84 -17.28
CA GLY A 215 13.43 0.31 -18.48
C GLY A 215 14.09 -1.04 -18.21
N ARG A 216 13.79 -2.07 -19.00
CA ARG A 216 14.34 -3.42 -18.87
C ARG A 216 15.13 -3.80 -20.11
N VAL A 217 16.33 -4.40 -19.93
CA VAL A 217 17.07 -4.98 -21.04
C VAL A 217 16.34 -6.21 -21.60
N MET A 218 16.52 -6.47 -22.88
CA MET A 218 15.93 -7.62 -23.56
C MET A 218 16.84 -8.86 -23.53
N ASP A 219 18.11 -8.64 -23.22
CA ASP A 219 19.18 -9.62 -23.08
C ASP A 219 19.61 -9.79 -21.60
N ASP A 220 20.78 -10.36 -21.35
CA ASP A 220 21.35 -10.59 -20.02
C ASP A 220 22.28 -9.47 -19.54
N SER A 221 22.29 -8.32 -20.23
CA SER A 221 23.10 -7.17 -19.85
C SER A 221 22.67 -6.59 -18.49
N LYS A 222 23.61 -5.99 -17.78
CA LYS A 222 23.35 -5.40 -16.45
C LYS A 222 23.50 -3.88 -16.50
N PRO A 223 22.70 -3.16 -15.70
CA PRO A 223 21.65 -3.64 -14.81
C PRO A 223 20.39 -4.07 -15.57
N LYS A 224 19.75 -5.16 -15.11
CA LYS A 224 18.55 -5.72 -15.74
C LYS A 224 17.40 -4.70 -15.81
N TYR A 225 17.22 -3.92 -14.75
CA TYR A 225 16.24 -2.83 -14.68
C TYR A 225 16.92 -1.51 -14.35
N ILE A 226 16.40 -0.45 -14.95
CA ILE A 226 16.67 0.95 -14.57
C ILE A 226 15.32 1.62 -14.37
N ASN A 227 15.15 2.37 -13.26
CA ASN A 227 13.99 3.21 -13.01
C ASN A 227 14.39 4.67 -13.05
N SER A 228 13.47 5.55 -13.41
CA SER A 228 13.67 7.00 -13.26
C SER A 228 14.15 7.34 -11.85
N PRO A 229 15.00 8.35 -11.69
CA PRO A 229 15.32 8.90 -10.37
C PRO A 229 14.09 9.57 -9.74
N GLU A 230 14.20 9.96 -8.49
CA GLU A 230 13.21 10.83 -7.83
C GLU A 230 13.13 12.18 -8.56
N THR A 231 11.92 12.71 -8.71
CA THR A 231 11.67 14.02 -9.31
C THR A 231 10.55 14.73 -8.54
N MET A 232 10.28 15.99 -8.87
CA MET A 232 9.15 16.73 -8.30
C MET A 232 7.79 16.04 -8.50
N VAL A 233 7.66 15.20 -9.54
CA VAL A 233 6.41 14.49 -9.86
C VAL A 233 6.43 13.01 -9.52
N TYR A 234 7.59 12.44 -9.17
CA TYR A 234 7.77 11.01 -8.91
C TYR A 234 8.48 10.73 -7.60
N HIS A 235 7.79 10.04 -6.71
CA HIS A 235 8.33 9.55 -5.43
C HIS A 235 8.12 8.04 -5.34
N LYS A 236 9.21 7.28 -5.41
CA LYS A 236 9.19 5.80 -5.36
C LYS A 236 8.48 5.29 -4.11
N SER A 237 8.74 5.93 -2.98
CA SER A 237 8.17 5.55 -1.68
C SER A 237 6.65 5.78 -1.58
N ARG A 238 6.03 6.50 -2.50
CA ARG A 238 4.60 6.86 -2.48
C ARG A 238 3.86 6.40 -3.72
N THR A 239 4.53 5.67 -4.62
CA THR A 239 3.98 5.25 -5.90
C THR A 239 3.84 3.75 -5.95
N LEU A 240 2.68 3.26 -6.38
CA LEU A 240 2.42 1.87 -6.73
C LEU A 240 2.15 1.77 -8.23
N PHE A 241 2.88 0.91 -8.92
CA PHE A 241 2.67 0.65 -10.35
C PHE A 241 1.31 -0.01 -10.56
N ALA A 242 0.62 0.37 -11.63
CA ALA A 242 -0.70 -0.09 -12.05
C ALA A 242 -1.86 0.25 -11.09
N LEU A 243 -1.65 1.02 -10.01
CA LEU A 243 -2.74 1.42 -9.13
C LEU A 243 -3.81 2.27 -9.85
N ASN A 244 -3.42 3.06 -10.86
CA ASN A 244 -4.34 3.80 -11.72
C ASN A 244 -5.32 2.92 -12.48
N VAL A 245 -4.95 1.67 -12.73
CA VAL A 245 -5.80 0.63 -13.35
C VAL A 245 -6.56 -0.12 -12.28
N ALA A 246 -5.86 -0.64 -11.28
CA ALA A 246 -6.41 -1.47 -10.22
C ALA A 246 -7.55 -0.78 -9.44
N LYS A 247 -7.47 0.52 -9.21
CA LYS A 247 -8.53 1.30 -8.53
C LYS A 247 -9.87 1.32 -9.28
N LYS A 248 -9.91 0.94 -10.56
CA LYS A 248 -11.14 0.87 -11.38
C LYS A 248 -11.85 -0.47 -11.25
N SER A 249 -11.19 -1.48 -10.69
CA SER A 249 -11.77 -2.79 -10.43
C SER A 249 -12.85 -2.69 -9.35
N THR A 250 -13.86 -3.52 -9.46
CA THR A 250 -14.88 -3.71 -8.42
C THR A 250 -14.37 -4.56 -7.25
N SER A 251 -13.32 -5.36 -7.50
CA SER A 251 -12.68 -6.16 -6.46
C SER A 251 -11.88 -5.29 -5.51
N LYS A 252 -12.00 -5.58 -4.21
CA LYS A 252 -11.22 -4.96 -3.14
C LYS A 252 -10.08 -5.85 -2.66
N ARG A 253 -9.85 -6.98 -3.33
CA ARG A 253 -8.74 -7.89 -3.10
C ARG A 253 -7.59 -7.53 -4.04
N TYR A 254 -6.54 -6.91 -3.52
CA TYR A 254 -5.39 -6.48 -4.30
C TYR A 254 -4.26 -7.49 -4.23
N ILE A 255 -3.53 -7.66 -5.35
CA ILE A 255 -2.40 -8.58 -5.43
C ILE A 255 -1.13 -7.74 -5.51
N LEU A 256 -0.28 -7.82 -4.48
CA LEU A 256 0.97 -7.09 -4.40
C LEU A 256 2.11 -7.97 -4.90
N CYS A 257 2.62 -7.67 -6.09
CA CYS A 257 3.70 -8.38 -6.77
C CYS A 257 5.06 -7.74 -6.50
N GLU A 258 6.14 -8.43 -6.89
CA GLU A 258 7.49 -7.92 -6.74
C GLU A 258 7.86 -6.90 -7.83
N GLY A 259 7.48 -7.16 -9.08
CA GLY A 259 7.90 -6.36 -10.22
C GLY A 259 6.84 -6.03 -11.26
N TYR A 260 7.22 -5.14 -12.18
CA TYR A 260 6.33 -4.68 -13.26
C TYR A 260 5.85 -5.82 -14.16
N MET A 261 6.72 -6.79 -14.41
CA MET A 261 6.40 -7.89 -15.34
C MET A 261 5.32 -8.77 -14.79
N ASP A 262 5.40 -9.10 -13.49
CA ASP A 262 4.38 -9.90 -12.81
C ASP A 262 3.03 -9.21 -12.85
N VAL A 263 3.02 -7.90 -12.56
CA VAL A 263 1.80 -7.09 -12.62
C VAL A 263 1.21 -7.08 -14.03
N ILE A 264 2.03 -6.83 -15.06
CA ILE A 264 1.53 -6.78 -16.45
C ILE A 264 0.99 -8.15 -16.89
N SER A 265 1.70 -9.25 -16.57
CA SER A 265 1.24 -10.62 -16.86
C SER A 265 -0.05 -10.96 -16.13
N MET A 266 -0.19 -10.55 -14.87
CA MET A 266 -1.42 -10.72 -14.12
C MET A 266 -2.59 -9.98 -14.74
N HIS A 267 -2.38 -8.72 -15.13
CA HIS A 267 -3.42 -7.95 -15.83
C HIS A 267 -3.79 -8.55 -17.18
N GLU A 268 -2.82 -9.11 -17.93
CA GLU A 268 -3.08 -9.85 -19.16
C GLU A 268 -3.96 -11.08 -18.91
N ALA A 269 -3.71 -11.79 -17.81
CA ALA A 269 -4.51 -12.93 -17.37
C ALA A 269 -5.87 -12.55 -16.75
N GLY A 270 -6.18 -11.25 -16.60
CA GLY A 270 -7.46 -10.75 -16.09
C GLY A 270 -7.48 -10.48 -14.58
N PHE A 271 -6.33 -10.52 -13.89
CA PHE A 271 -6.21 -10.12 -12.48
C PHE A 271 -5.89 -8.62 -12.39
N ASP A 272 -6.92 -7.81 -12.56
CA ASP A 272 -6.84 -6.36 -12.77
C ASP A 272 -6.56 -5.55 -11.49
N THR A 273 -6.40 -6.20 -10.34
CA THR A 273 -6.03 -5.59 -9.06
C THR A 273 -4.56 -5.79 -8.69
N ALA A 274 -3.75 -6.37 -9.60
CA ALA A 274 -2.32 -6.54 -9.38
C ALA A 274 -1.59 -5.18 -9.40
N VAL A 275 -0.70 -4.97 -8.41
CA VAL A 275 0.13 -3.77 -8.24
C VAL A 275 1.52 -4.15 -7.76
N CYS A 276 2.52 -3.27 -7.90
CA CYS A 276 3.81 -3.48 -7.25
C CYS A 276 4.47 -2.15 -6.83
N ALA A 277 5.45 -2.25 -5.93
CA ALA A 277 6.35 -1.16 -5.63
C ALA A 277 7.28 -0.86 -6.82
N CYS A 278 7.71 0.39 -6.95
CA CYS A 278 8.48 0.85 -8.12
C CYS A 278 10.00 0.63 -7.94
N GLY A 279 10.43 -0.63 -7.83
CA GLY A 279 11.85 -0.99 -7.73
C GLY A 279 12.51 -0.67 -6.38
N THR A 280 11.70 -0.62 -5.33
CA THR A 280 12.11 -0.50 -3.93
C THR A 280 11.35 -1.51 -3.08
N ALA A 281 11.83 -1.78 -1.87
CA ALA A 281 11.01 -2.49 -0.89
C ALA A 281 9.73 -1.68 -0.59
N LEU A 282 8.66 -2.39 -0.21
CA LEU A 282 7.39 -1.77 0.21
C LEU A 282 7.63 -0.77 1.36
N THR A 283 6.93 0.35 1.32
CA THR A 283 7.06 1.44 2.31
C THR A 283 5.79 1.63 3.12
N PRO A 284 5.85 2.27 4.31
CA PRO A 284 4.65 2.62 5.08
C PRO A 284 3.66 3.50 4.31
N GLU A 285 4.17 4.42 3.47
CA GLU A 285 3.34 5.30 2.65
C GLU A 285 2.58 4.53 1.57
N GLN A 286 3.21 3.54 0.95
CA GLN A 286 2.56 2.65 -0.01
C GLN A 286 1.51 1.75 0.66
N VAL A 287 1.79 1.26 1.87
CA VAL A 287 0.80 0.53 2.67
C VAL A 287 -0.39 1.43 3.00
N LYS A 288 -0.15 2.66 3.45
CA LYS A 288 -1.23 3.64 3.69
C LYS A 288 -2.06 3.89 2.43
N LEU A 289 -1.40 4.01 1.27
CA LEU A 289 -2.10 4.18 0.00
C LEU A 289 -2.97 2.97 -0.33
N LEU A 290 -2.51 1.74 -0.06
CA LEU A 290 -3.33 0.53 -0.26
C LEU A 290 -4.57 0.51 0.63
N THR A 291 -4.51 1.03 1.86
CA THR A 291 -5.69 1.09 2.76
C THR A 291 -6.83 1.96 2.22
N GLU A 292 -6.56 2.84 1.25
CA GLU A 292 -7.59 3.68 0.63
C GLU A 292 -8.39 2.93 -0.45
N TYR A 293 -7.85 1.83 -1.01
CA TYR A 293 -8.42 1.14 -2.16
C TYR A 293 -8.78 -0.32 -1.90
N ALA A 294 -8.09 -0.99 -0.98
CA ALA A 294 -8.21 -2.42 -0.73
C ALA A 294 -8.85 -2.73 0.64
N ASP A 295 -9.55 -3.85 0.72
CA ASP A 295 -9.97 -4.49 1.97
C ASP A 295 -9.07 -5.69 2.28
N GLU A 296 -8.53 -6.34 1.24
CA GLU A 296 -7.61 -7.48 1.33
C GLU A 296 -6.40 -7.27 0.41
N VAL A 297 -5.21 -7.63 0.90
CA VAL A 297 -3.96 -7.63 0.13
C VAL A 297 -3.35 -9.03 0.15
N VAL A 298 -3.13 -9.58 -1.04
CA VAL A 298 -2.43 -10.84 -1.26
C VAL A 298 -0.99 -10.54 -1.64
N LEU A 299 -0.02 -10.91 -0.79
CA LEU A 299 1.41 -10.80 -1.08
C LEU A 299 1.81 -11.93 -2.03
N SER A 300 2.25 -11.57 -3.23
CA SER A 300 2.64 -12.48 -4.32
C SER A 300 4.07 -12.17 -4.75
N TYR A 301 5.03 -12.49 -3.88
CA TYR A 301 6.45 -12.30 -4.13
C TYR A 301 7.12 -13.59 -4.59
N ASP A 302 8.34 -13.48 -5.11
CA ASP A 302 9.12 -14.62 -5.59
C ASP A 302 9.26 -15.70 -4.50
N SER A 303 9.30 -16.96 -4.93
CA SER A 303 9.39 -18.12 -4.01
C SER A 303 10.80 -18.31 -3.41
N ASP A 304 11.80 -17.55 -3.85
CA ASP A 304 13.18 -17.62 -3.39
C ASP A 304 13.37 -16.98 -1.98
N GLU A 305 14.58 -17.09 -1.43
CA GLU A 305 14.89 -16.56 -0.10
C GLU A 305 14.71 -15.04 -0.01
N ALA A 306 15.01 -14.31 -1.09
CA ALA A 306 14.87 -12.85 -1.14
C ALA A 306 13.39 -12.43 -1.07
N GLY A 307 12.52 -13.10 -1.87
CA GLY A 307 11.08 -12.87 -1.85
C GLY A 307 10.44 -13.28 -0.52
N GLN A 308 10.91 -14.36 0.13
CA GLN A 308 10.44 -14.72 1.48
C GLN A 308 10.80 -13.65 2.52
N LYS A 309 12.02 -13.08 2.47
CA LYS A 309 12.43 -11.96 3.35
C LYS A 309 11.62 -10.69 3.05
N ALA A 310 11.30 -10.45 1.78
CA ALA A 310 10.44 -9.34 1.38
C ALA A 310 9.02 -9.51 1.91
N THR A 311 8.47 -10.73 1.84
CA THR A 311 7.16 -11.08 2.43
C THR A 311 7.13 -10.79 3.93
N GLU A 312 8.13 -11.22 4.69
CA GLU A 312 8.19 -10.96 6.14
C GLU A 312 8.24 -9.48 6.50
N ARG A 313 9.06 -8.71 5.76
CA ARG A 313 9.12 -7.24 5.93
C ARG A 313 7.78 -6.58 5.62
N SER A 314 7.13 -7.01 4.54
CA SER A 314 5.81 -6.48 4.16
C SER A 314 4.74 -6.82 5.19
N LEU A 315 4.70 -8.05 5.73
CA LEU A 315 3.80 -8.44 6.81
C LEU A 315 3.96 -7.56 8.06
N ALA A 316 5.19 -7.17 8.39
CA ALA A 316 5.45 -6.28 9.51
C ALA A 316 4.88 -4.87 9.27
N LEU A 317 4.94 -4.35 8.02
CA LEU A 317 4.38 -3.05 7.66
C LEU A 317 2.85 -3.02 7.68
N PHE A 318 2.19 -4.13 7.34
CA PHE A 318 0.73 -4.24 7.42
C PHE A 318 0.23 -4.44 8.85
N SER A 319 1.11 -4.76 9.80
CA SER A 319 0.74 -4.90 11.21
C SER A 319 0.22 -3.57 11.76
N GLY A 320 -1.00 -3.57 12.27
CA GLY A 320 -1.66 -2.36 12.76
C GLY A 320 -2.56 -1.64 11.73
N THR A 321 -2.67 -2.17 10.51
CA THR A 321 -3.69 -1.74 9.53
C THR A 321 -4.95 -2.59 9.66
N ASN A 322 -6.06 -2.09 9.12
CA ASN A 322 -7.33 -2.84 9.04
C ASN A 322 -7.41 -3.77 7.82
N LEU A 323 -6.34 -3.84 7.00
CA LEU A 323 -6.30 -4.69 5.82
C LEU A 323 -6.20 -6.16 6.21
N GLN A 324 -6.98 -7.01 5.56
CA GLN A 324 -6.76 -8.45 5.58
C GLN A 324 -5.55 -8.77 4.71
N VAL A 325 -4.54 -9.42 5.28
CA VAL A 325 -3.33 -9.78 4.54
C VAL A 325 -3.28 -11.28 4.36
N ARG A 326 -3.01 -11.71 3.13
CA ARG A 326 -2.79 -13.09 2.74
C ARG A 326 -1.43 -13.24 2.08
N VAL A 327 -0.90 -14.44 2.08
CA VAL A 327 0.36 -14.76 1.41
C VAL A 327 0.09 -15.83 0.37
N LEU A 328 0.44 -15.56 -0.88
CA LEU A 328 0.37 -16.49 -1.97
C LEU A 328 1.62 -17.39 -1.93
N ASN A 329 1.40 -18.69 -1.91
CA ASN A 329 2.47 -19.66 -2.14
C ASN A 329 2.27 -20.29 -3.52
N ILE A 330 3.21 -20.06 -4.42
CA ILE A 330 3.15 -20.52 -5.80
C ILE A 330 3.90 -21.85 -5.91
N PRO A 331 3.20 -22.99 -6.07
CA PRO A 331 3.86 -24.29 -6.20
C PRO A 331 4.40 -24.49 -7.61
N GLY A 332 5.66 -24.92 -7.75
CA GLY A 332 6.22 -25.35 -9.03
C GLY A 332 6.59 -24.25 -10.02
N ALA A 333 6.58 -22.98 -9.60
CA ALA A 333 7.08 -21.85 -10.38
C ALA A 333 7.80 -20.85 -9.46
N LYS A 334 8.66 -20.03 -10.08
CA LYS A 334 9.43 -19.03 -9.36
C LYS A 334 8.58 -17.81 -9.00
N ASP A 335 7.80 -17.33 -9.94
CA ASP A 335 7.01 -16.12 -9.87
C ASP A 335 5.63 -16.30 -10.53
N PRO A 336 4.70 -15.33 -10.33
CA PRO A 336 3.36 -15.39 -10.93
C PRO A 336 3.35 -15.43 -12.45
N ASP A 337 4.27 -14.71 -13.12
CA ASP A 337 4.40 -14.67 -14.58
C ASP A 337 4.68 -16.08 -15.14
N GLU A 338 5.67 -16.78 -14.55
CA GLU A 338 6.01 -18.15 -14.92
C GLU A 338 4.85 -19.12 -14.67
N PHE A 339 4.19 -19.00 -13.50
CA PHE A 339 3.07 -19.88 -13.16
C PHE A 339 1.90 -19.75 -14.14
N ILE A 340 1.48 -18.50 -14.41
CA ILE A 340 0.35 -18.24 -15.30
C ILE A 340 0.65 -18.72 -16.72
N ARG A 341 1.87 -18.50 -17.22
CA ARG A 341 2.27 -18.98 -18.55
C ARG A 341 2.34 -20.50 -18.66
N THR A 342 2.73 -21.17 -17.55
CA THR A 342 2.89 -22.63 -17.54
C THR A 342 1.58 -23.37 -17.30
N TYR A 343 0.77 -22.89 -16.37
CA TYR A 343 -0.39 -23.60 -15.84
C TYR A 343 -1.74 -22.95 -16.18
N GLY A 344 -1.70 -21.72 -16.68
CA GLY A 344 -2.90 -20.96 -17.07
C GLY A 344 -3.60 -20.23 -15.91
N ARG A 345 -4.56 -19.38 -16.31
CA ARG A 345 -5.34 -18.53 -15.41
C ARG A 345 -6.10 -19.31 -14.34
N ASP A 346 -6.87 -20.34 -14.76
CA ASP A 346 -7.80 -21.04 -13.85
C ASP A 346 -7.05 -21.73 -12.69
N ARG A 347 -5.86 -22.29 -12.98
CA ARG A 347 -5.02 -22.84 -11.93
C ARG A 347 -4.45 -21.77 -11.00
N PHE A 348 -4.09 -20.61 -11.54
CA PHE A 348 -3.63 -19.51 -10.71
C PHE A 348 -4.76 -18.98 -9.81
N GLU A 349 -5.99 -18.90 -10.32
CA GLU A 349 -7.17 -18.53 -9.53
C GLU A 349 -7.41 -19.51 -8.37
N ALA A 350 -7.29 -20.80 -8.62
CA ALA A 350 -7.38 -21.82 -7.57
C ALA A 350 -6.27 -21.67 -6.49
N VAL A 351 -5.04 -21.34 -6.89
CA VAL A 351 -3.93 -21.06 -5.94
C VAL A 351 -4.21 -19.76 -5.18
N LEU A 352 -4.79 -18.76 -5.83
CA LEU A 352 -5.16 -17.49 -5.20
C LEU A 352 -6.26 -17.67 -4.15
N GLU A 353 -7.21 -18.59 -4.33
CA GLU A 353 -8.20 -18.96 -3.32
C GLU A 353 -7.59 -19.70 -2.12
N GLY A 354 -6.52 -20.47 -2.36
CA GLY A 354 -5.78 -21.22 -1.33
C GLY A 354 -4.71 -20.41 -0.58
N THR A 355 -4.79 -19.08 -0.59
CA THR A 355 -3.80 -18.21 0.07
C THR A 355 -3.71 -18.43 1.58
N ALA A 356 -2.50 -18.44 2.11
CA ALA A 356 -2.22 -18.61 3.53
C ALA A 356 -2.42 -17.31 4.33
N THR A 357 -2.86 -17.43 5.56
CA THR A 357 -2.78 -16.32 6.53
C THR A 357 -1.32 -16.02 6.88
N PRO A 358 -0.99 -14.82 7.41
CA PRO A 358 0.35 -14.50 7.91
C PRO A 358 0.87 -15.52 8.94
N LEU A 359 -0.02 -16.07 9.74
CA LEU A 359 0.28 -17.08 10.74
C LEU A 359 0.66 -18.42 10.09
N GLU A 360 -0.14 -18.90 9.14
CA GLU A 360 0.12 -20.14 8.40
C GLU A 360 1.42 -20.04 7.60
N PHE A 361 1.70 -18.90 6.98
CA PHE A 361 2.98 -18.66 6.31
C PHE A 361 4.17 -18.79 7.26
N LYS A 362 4.10 -18.18 8.46
CA LYS A 362 5.17 -18.29 9.48
C LYS A 362 5.35 -19.71 9.96
N LEU A 363 4.27 -20.44 10.23
CA LEU A 363 4.32 -21.84 10.65
C LEU A 363 4.89 -22.75 9.55
N ALA A 364 4.45 -22.57 8.28
CA ALA A 364 4.96 -23.30 7.14
C ALA A 364 6.45 -23.03 6.87
N LYS A 365 6.93 -21.82 7.17
CA LYS A 365 8.35 -21.48 7.10
C LYS A 365 9.14 -22.12 8.24
N ALA A 366 8.59 -22.10 9.45
CA ALA A 366 9.23 -22.69 10.63
C ALA A 366 9.48 -24.18 10.45
N VAL A 367 8.47 -24.94 10.00
CA VAL A 367 8.60 -26.40 9.83
C VAL A 367 9.71 -26.79 8.86
N LYS A 368 9.98 -25.97 7.81
CA LYS A 368 11.02 -26.24 6.80
C LYS A 368 12.45 -26.17 7.34
N LYS A 369 12.67 -25.60 8.53
CA LYS A 369 13.99 -25.44 9.16
C LYS A 369 14.46 -26.69 9.88
N TYR A 370 13.54 -27.62 10.21
CA TYR A 370 13.78 -28.71 11.12
C TYR A 370 13.49 -30.07 10.48
N ASP A 371 14.35 -31.07 10.73
CA ASP A 371 14.04 -32.47 10.44
C ASP A 371 13.17 -33.04 11.56
N LEU A 372 11.88 -33.17 11.32
CA LEU A 372 10.93 -33.67 12.32
C LEU A 372 11.13 -35.16 12.71
N ARG A 373 11.99 -35.88 11.97
CA ARG A 373 12.40 -37.26 12.35
C ARG A 373 13.43 -37.27 13.49
N ASN A 374 14.15 -36.13 13.65
CA ASN A 374 15.08 -35.93 14.75
C ASN A 374 14.35 -35.33 15.95
N ASP A 375 14.35 -36.04 17.11
CA ASP A 375 13.61 -35.62 18.29
C ASP A 375 14.00 -34.25 18.82
N ALA A 376 15.29 -33.91 18.82
CA ALA A 376 15.75 -32.59 19.27
C ALA A 376 15.26 -31.46 18.35
N GLN A 377 15.34 -31.67 17.04
CA GLN A 377 14.86 -30.67 16.06
C GLN A 377 13.32 -30.57 16.05
N ARG A 378 12.63 -31.69 16.28
CA ARG A 378 11.18 -31.73 16.43
C ARG A 378 10.72 -30.91 17.63
N LEU A 379 11.39 -30.98 18.77
CA LEU A 379 11.11 -30.13 19.92
C LEU A 379 11.41 -28.66 19.66
N GLN A 380 12.52 -28.36 18.99
CA GLN A 380 12.85 -26.98 18.59
C GLN A 380 11.77 -26.37 17.66
N TYR A 381 11.24 -27.17 16.72
CA TYR A 381 10.11 -26.74 15.89
C TYR A 381 8.87 -26.40 16.72
N VAL A 382 8.52 -27.28 17.69
CA VAL A 382 7.37 -27.07 18.58
C VAL A 382 7.54 -25.77 19.38
N ASP A 383 8.71 -25.51 19.92
CA ASP A 383 9.01 -24.27 20.65
C ASP A 383 8.90 -23.03 19.77
N GLU A 384 9.45 -23.07 18.52
CA GLU A 384 9.30 -21.94 17.57
C GLU A 384 7.83 -21.73 17.17
N ALA A 385 7.10 -22.81 16.86
CA ALA A 385 5.69 -22.74 16.47
C ALA A 385 4.80 -22.18 17.59
N ILE A 386 5.04 -22.61 18.83
CA ILE A 386 4.36 -22.07 20.02
C ILE A 386 4.70 -20.58 20.20
N GLY A 387 5.95 -20.20 20.00
CA GLY A 387 6.37 -18.78 20.05
C GLY A 387 5.63 -17.92 19.02
N ILE A 388 5.48 -18.42 17.79
CA ILE A 388 4.73 -17.76 16.70
C ILE A 388 3.25 -17.61 17.09
N LEU A 389 2.61 -18.67 17.59
CA LEU A 389 1.20 -18.65 18.03
C LEU A 389 0.98 -17.70 19.21
N ALA A 390 1.85 -17.73 20.21
CA ALA A 390 1.75 -16.90 21.40
C ALA A 390 1.96 -15.40 21.10
N GLY A 391 2.77 -15.07 20.08
CA GLY A 391 3.00 -13.71 19.60
C GLY A 391 1.92 -13.18 18.65
N SER A 392 0.94 -14.01 18.27
CA SER A 392 -0.12 -13.67 17.33
C SER A 392 -1.46 -13.49 18.09
N ALA A 393 -2.29 -12.52 17.65
CA ALA A 393 -3.63 -12.30 18.21
C ALA A 393 -4.62 -13.37 17.73
N VAL A 394 -4.44 -14.61 18.18
CA VAL A 394 -5.25 -15.76 17.75
C VAL A 394 -6.33 -16.07 18.78
N SER A 395 -7.56 -16.34 18.33
CA SER A 395 -8.66 -16.75 19.21
C SER A 395 -8.37 -18.09 19.92
N PRO A 396 -8.98 -18.36 21.08
CA PRO A 396 -8.81 -19.64 21.75
C PRO A 396 -9.12 -20.85 20.86
N THR A 397 -10.19 -20.78 20.07
CA THR A 397 -10.59 -21.83 19.11
C THR A 397 -9.53 -22.03 18.04
N ALA A 398 -8.98 -20.95 17.45
CA ALA A 398 -7.93 -21.06 16.47
C ALA A 398 -6.63 -21.65 17.06
N ARG A 399 -6.30 -21.34 18.33
CA ARG A 399 -5.18 -21.97 19.05
C ARG A 399 -5.35 -23.48 19.15
N ASP A 400 -6.57 -23.94 19.44
CA ASP A 400 -6.88 -25.36 19.52
C ASP A 400 -6.68 -26.07 18.18
N VAL A 401 -7.11 -25.45 17.07
CA VAL A 401 -6.92 -25.97 15.72
C VAL A 401 -5.43 -26.05 15.36
N TYR A 402 -4.66 -24.97 15.58
CA TYR A 402 -3.23 -24.97 15.26
C TYR A 402 -2.41 -25.89 16.16
N ALA A 403 -2.76 -26.02 17.45
CA ALA A 403 -2.15 -27.02 18.33
C ALA A 403 -2.40 -28.44 17.83
N GLY A 404 -3.59 -28.73 17.30
CA GLY A 404 -3.90 -29.99 16.65
C GLY A 404 -3.01 -30.27 15.44
N ARG A 405 -2.84 -29.27 14.55
CA ARG A 405 -1.95 -29.39 13.37
C ARG A 405 -0.49 -29.63 13.75
N ILE A 406 0.02 -28.94 14.78
CA ILE A 406 1.39 -29.14 15.29
C ILE A 406 1.54 -30.56 15.88
N ALA A 407 0.55 -31.01 16.65
CA ALA A 407 0.52 -32.35 17.22
C ALA A 407 0.57 -33.44 16.15
N GLU A 408 -0.26 -33.31 15.09
CA GLU A 408 -0.30 -34.23 13.95
C GLU A 408 1.04 -34.29 13.21
N GLN A 409 1.64 -33.11 12.92
CA GLN A 409 2.93 -33.02 12.22
C GLN A 409 4.10 -33.60 13.01
N THR A 410 4.06 -33.51 14.35
CA THR A 410 5.19 -33.86 15.23
C THR A 410 5.00 -35.19 15.92
N GLY A 411 3.78 -35.75 15.98
CA GLY A 411 3.45 -36.93 16.78
C GLY A 411 3.42 -36.66 18.29
N ILE A 412 3.46 -35.40 18.72
CA ILE A 412 3.39 -35.00 20.13
C ILE A 412 1.92 -34.89 20.55
N ASP A 413 1.60 -35.29 21.79
CA ASP A 413 0.22 -35.16 22.28
C ASP A 413 -0.29 -33.70 22.24
N LYS A 414 -1.49 -33.51 21.70
CA LYS A 414 -2.12 -32.18 21.56
C LYS A 414 -2.24 -31.46 22.92
N LYS A 415 -2.52 -32.19 24.02
CA LYS A 415 -2.65 -31.59 25.35
C LYS A 415 -1.31 -30.99 25.82
N ALA A 416 -0.19 -31.68 25.54
CA ALA A 416 1.14 -31.14 25.84
C ALA A 416 1.43 -29.85 25.09
N VAL A 417 1.11 -29.78 23.78
CA VAL A 417 1.25 -28.58 22.96
C VAL A 417 0.36 -27.42 23.48
N LEU A 418 -0.89 -27.71 23.86
CA LEU A 418 -1.81 -26.70 24.41
C LEU A 418 -1.33 -26.15 25.76
N VAL A 419 -0.87 -27.00 26.70
CA VAL A 419 -0.35 -26.55 28.01
C VAL A 419 0.84 -25.60 27.81
N GLN A 420 1.76 -25.96 26.92
CA GLN A 420 2.92 -25.12 26.61
C GLN A 420 2.52 -23.82 25.93
N LEU A 421 1.58 -23.84 24.99
CA LEU A 421 1.05 -22.67 24.32
C LEU A 421 0.37 -21.71 25.30
N GLU A 422 -0.47 -22.19 26.20
CA GLU A 422 -1.11 -21.36 27.23
C GLU A 422 -0.09 -20.69 28.16
N SER A 423 0.96 -21.42 28.54
CA SER A 423 2.07 -20.86 29.31
C SER A 423 2.80 -19.74 28.55
N ALA A 424 3.08 -19.95 27.26
CA ALA A 424 3.73 -18.99 26.41
C ALA A 424 2.86 -17.72 26.19
N VAL A 425 1.55 -17.88 25.98
CA VAL A 425 0.58 -16.77 25.83
C VAL A 425 0.52 -15.93 27.11
N ARG A 426 0.44 -16.56 28.30
CA ARG A 426 0.50 -15.85 29.58
C ARG A 426 1.82 -15.08 29.75
N GLY A 427 2.94 -15.67 29.32
CA GLY A 427 4.25 -15.04 29.33
C GLY A 427 4.37 -13.86 28.38
N ALA A 428 3.83 -13.98 27.16
CA ALA A 428 3.78 -12.91 26.17
C ALA A 428 2.93 -11.72 26.66
N GLY A 429 1.75 -11.98 27.23
CA GLY A 429 0.88 -10.95 27.79
C GLY A 429 1.55 -10.15 28.93
N ARG A 430 2.29 -10.84 29.82
CA ARG A 430 3.06 -10.16 30.88
C ARG A 430 4.18 -9.29 30.32
N ARG A 431 4.89 -9.73 29.28
CA ARG A 431 5.94 -8.95 28.61
C ARG A 431 5.39 -7.71 27.91
N ALA A 432 4.26 -7.84 27.20
CA ALA A 432 3.59 -6.74 26.55
C ALA A 432 3.17 -5.66 27.55
N ARG A 433 2.49 -6.01 28.65
CA ARG A 433 2.09 -5.07 29.72
C ARG A 433 3.30 -4.35 30.35
N ARG A 434 4.40 -5.08 30.58
CA ARG A 434 5.63 -4.48 31.14
C ARG A 434 6.29 -3.51 30.17
N LYS A 435 6.25 -3.79 28.86
CA LYS A 435 6.76 -2.90 27.82
C LYS A 435 5.94 -1.62 27.76
N GLU A 436 4.62 -1.73 27.74
CA GLU A 436 3.68 -0.61 27.75
C GLU A 436 3.87 0.28 29.01
N GLN A 437 4.00 -0.35 30.18
CA GLN A 437 4.27 0.37 31.43
C GLN A 437 5.61 1.12 31.40
N ASN A 438 6.66 0.52 30.82
CA ASN A 438 7.96 1.16 30.67
C ASN A 438 7.93 2.32 29.66
N GLU A 439 7.14 2.21 28.57
CA GLU A 439 6.94 3.27 27.59
C GLU A 439 6.15 4.44 28.19
N LEU A 440 5.08 4.18 28.93
CA LEU A 440 4.32 5.20 29.67
C LEU A 440 5.19 5.89 30.73
N SER A 441 6.03 5.15 31.44
CA SER A 441 6.97 5.71 32.41
C SER A 441 8.03 6.62 31.76
N ARG A 442 8.52 6.26 30.57
CA ARG A 442 9.46 7.09 29.79
C ARG A 442 8.85 8.37 29.23
N GLN A 443 7.54 8.36 28.97
CA GLN A 443 6.80 9.53 28.47
C GLN A 443 6.33 10.46 29.58
N GLY A 444 6.70 10.24 30.84
CA GLY A 444 6.32 11.10 31.98
C GLY A 444 4.83 11.04 32.39
N ILE A 445 4.08 10.07 31.84
CA ILE A 445 2.61 9.93 32.06
C ILE A 445 2.32 8.96 33.24
N ALA A 446 3.33 8.33 33.81
CA ALA A 446 3.17 7.32 34.85
C ALA A 446 3.48 7.83 36.28
N ALA A 447 2.67 8.76 36.77
CA ALA A 447 2.60 8.98 38.20
C ALA A 447 1.14 9.20 38.59
N ASP A 448 0.33 8.20 38.69
CA ASP A 448 -0.83 8.10 39.59
C ASP A 448 -1.90 7.06 39.15
N ILE A 449 -1.48 5.86 38.78
CA ILE A 449 -2.46 4.75 38.76
C ILE A 449 -1.86 3.57 39.58
N ARG A 450 -2.00 3.67 40.89
CA ARG A 450 -1.93 2.48 41.75
C ARG A 450 -3.27 1.75 41.68
N VAL A 451 -3.36 0.70 40.88
CA VAL A 451 -4.48 -0.24 40.98
C VAL A 451 -4.33 -1.00 42.30
N PRO A 452 -5.31 -0.97 43.21
CA PRO A 452 -5.24 -1.76 44.44
C PRO A 452 -5.19 -3.25 44.09
N TYR A 453 -4.23 -3.96 44.64
CA TYR A 453 -4.14 -5.41 44.58
C TYR A 453 -5.22 -5.97 45.50
N ASP A 454 -6.28 -6.56 44.93
CA ASP A 454 -7.33 -7.27 45.68
C ASP A 454 -6.79 -8.55 46.28
N ARG A 455 -6.46 -8.50 47.55
CA ARG A 455 -6.42 -9.69 48.42
C ARG A 455 -7.82 -9.81 48.98
N GLY A 456 -8.55 -10.83 48.52
CA GLY A 456 -9.90 -11.13 48.97
C GLY A 456 -10.09 -10.97 50.49
N GLY A 457 -11.08 -10.22 50.89
CA GLY A 457 -11.51 -10.01 52.25
C GLY A 457 -12.43 -8.79 52.33
N GLU A 458 -13.70 -9.08 52.53
CA GLU A 458 -14.80 -8.27 53.07
C GLU A 458 -14.94 -6.76 52.72
N ALA A 459 -16.09 -6.43 52.13
CA ALA A 459 -16.53 -5.10 51.79
C ALA A 459 -16.68 -4.19 53.03
N ALA A 460 -16.03 -3.01 52.98
CA ALA A 460 -16.35 -1.89 53.85
C ALA A 460 -16.98 -0.74 53.05
N PRO A 461 -17.95 -0.04 53.58
CA PRO A 461 -18.78 0.92 52.83
C PRO A 461 -18.07 2.20 52.49
N VAL A 462 -18.25 2.67 51.29
CA VAL A 462 -17.71 3.92 50.75
C VAL A 462 -18.60 5.10 51.21
N SER A 463 -18.04 6.02 52.00
CA SER A 463 -18.70 7.30 52.30
C SER A 463 -18.36 8.32 51.20
N TYR A 464 -19.41 8.87 50.59
CA TYR A 464 -19.30 10.04 49.73
C TYR A 464 -19.14 11.30 50.59
N THR A 465 -18.05 12.02 50.41
CA THR A 465 -17.97 13.42 50.86
C THR A 465 -17.93 14.35 49.64
N HIS A 466 -18.97 15.13 49.49
CA HIS A 466 -19.01 16.29 48.60
C HIS A 466 -17.97 17.33 49.04
N LEU A 467 -17.26 17.87 48.06
CA LEU A 467 -16.62 19.21 48.22
C LEU A 467 -17.07 20.09 47.07
N THR A 468 -17.56 21.21 47.49
CA THR A 468 -18.07 22.39 46.81
C THR A 468 -17.19 22.92 45.67
#